data_61f37e0b25a37cab3c2bba143addf396
#
_entry.id   61f37e0b25a37cab3c2bba143addf396
#
_cell.length_a   1.000
_cell.length_b   1.000
_cell.length_c   1.000
_cell.angle_alpha   90.00
_cell.angle_beta   90.00
_cell.angle_gamma   90.00
#
_symmetry.space_group_name_H-M   'P 1'
#
loop_
_entity.id
_entity.type
_entity.pdbx_description
1 polymer ?
#
loop_
_entity_poly.entity_id
_entity_poly.type
_entity_poly.pdbx_seq_one_letter_code
_entity_poly.pdbx_strand_id
1 'polypeptide(L)'
;MKVPQGFPPGLMIAAPASGTGKTTVMLGLLRALTEDGLAVQPFKSGPDYIDPAFHRAASGRASFNLDSWAMDGALVDTITGQAAGADMVLAEGSMGLFDGVASTGALGNGASADMARRMGWPVVLVLDVSGQAQSAAATALGFKSLDPHLPFAGVILNRVASSRHERLVRRGLEAAGVSVLGALPRRGDLTLPERHLGLVQAEEHPDLEHAIAGYAAFLREHADLGAIRAAARAAGRTGEEGQLPSPPAQRIAMARDAAFSFVYPHLLEGWRRAGAQIIPFSPLADEAPAGDADLVWLPGGYPELHAGTIAGATNFLSGLRAHARTRPVHGECGGYMVLGESLIDKAGERHRMAGLLGLVTSHAQRRMHLGYRHAELLAPIACLAAGTRLRGHEFHYSTIVEQTDAPLARVTDADGGSVGETGSHRGPVTGTFFHLIAPSASGSVG
;
A
#
# COMPACT_ATOMS: atom_id res chain seq x y z
N MET A 1 15.87 -27.50 -22.14
CA MET A 1 15.89 -26.88 -20.78
C MET A 1 16.11 -25.39 -20.96
N LYS A 2 15.11 -24.55 -20.70
CA LYS A 2 15.33 -23.10 -20.61
C LYS A 2 16.16 -22.84 -19.35
N VAL A 3 17.30 -22.18 -19.50
CA VAL A 3 18.08 -21.62 -18.39
C VAL A 3 17.11 -20.81 -17.53
N PRO A 4 17.05 -20.96 -16.18
CA PRO A 4 16.26 -20.09 -15.35
C PRO A 4 16.71 -18.66 -15.64
N GLN A 5 15.85 -17.83 -16.19
CA GLN A 5 16.13 -16.41 -16.32
C GLN A 5 16.36 -15.89 -14.91
N GLY A 6 17.54 -15.31 -14.67
CA GLY A 6 17.87 -14.69 -13.39
C GLY A 6 16.79 -13.66 -13.05
N PHE A 7 16.61 -13.37 -11.76
CA PHE A 7 15.70 -12.32 -11.31
C PHE A 7 16.09 -10.99 -11.98
N PRO A 8 15.12 -10.19 -12.49
CA PRO A 8 15.45 -8.96 -13.21
C PRO A 8 16.17 -7.95 -12.31
N PRO A 9 17.06 -7.12 -12.87
CA PRO A 9 17.72 -6.05 -12.12
C PRO A 9 16.70 -5.05 -11.58
N GLY A 10 16.92 -4.53 -10.39
CA GLY A 10 16.00 -3.61 -9.74
C GLY A 10 16.66 -2.42 -9.08
N LEU A 11 15.83 -1.42 -8.76
CA LEU A 11 16.15 -0.20 -8.03
C LEU A 11 15.07 0.11 -7.00
N MET A 12 15.47 0.79 -5.91
CA MET A 12 14.56 1.39 -4.93
C MET A 12 14.53 2.91 -5.12
N ILE A 13 13.38 3.46 -5.43
CA ILE A 13 13.13 4.91 -5.44
C ILE A 13 12.69 5.31 -4.03
N ALA A 14 13.53 6.05 -3.32
CA ALA A 14 13.31 6.43 -1.93
C ALA A 14 13.50 7.93 -1.72
N ALA A 15 13.27 8.41 -0.51
CA ALA A 15 13.46 9.81 -0.15
C ALA A 15 13.81 9.97 1.33
N PRO A 16 14.27 11.15 1.76
CA PRO A 16 14.48 11.45 3.18
C PRO A 16 13.18 11.54 4.00
N ALA A 17 12.06 11.89 3.37
CA ALA A 17 10.78 12.11 4.04
C ALA A 17 9.61 11.98 3.05
N SER A 18 8.38 11.97 3.58
CA SER A 18 7.16 12.12 2.78
C SER A 18 7.09 13.49 2.10
N GLY A 19 6.30 13.61 1.02
CA GLY A 19 6.10 14.88 0.30
C GLY A 19 7.28 15.37 -0.55
N THR A 20 8.36 14.59 -0.69
CA THR A 20 9.53 14.96 -1.51
C THR A 20 9.37 14.74 -3.00
N GLY A 21 8.28 14.08 -3.46
CA GLY A 21 7.99 13.79 -4.86
C GLY A 21 8.41 12.39 -5.32
N LYS A 22 8.59 11.43 -4.42
CA LYS A 22 8.89 10.01 -4.76
C LYS A 22 7.92 9.46 -5.79
N THR A 23 6.62 9.58 -5.51
CA THR A 23 5.56 9.01 -6.36
C THR A 23 5.56 9.62 -7.77
N THR A 24 5.75 10.95 -7.88
CA THR A 24 5.90 11.62 -9.19
C THR A 24 7.07 11.04 -9.98
N VAL A 25 8.24 10.89 -9.32
CA VAL A 25 9.43 10.29 -9.94
C VAL A 25 9.17 8.83 -10.31
N MET A 26 8.57 8.05 -9.41
CA MET A 26 8.25 6.65 -9.66
C MET A 26 7.33 6.48 -10.87
N LEU A 27 6.22 7.21 -10.93
CA LEU A 27 5.25 7.14 -12.03
C LEU A 27 5.87 7.56 -13.36
N GLY A 28 6.66 8.65 -13.34
CA GLY A 28 7.38 9.12 -14.53
C GLY A 28 8.39 8.09 -15.04
N LEU A 29 9.16 7.45 -14.17
CA LEU A 29 10.10 6.40 -14.55
C LEU A 29 9.38 5.15 -15.06
N LEU A 30 8.33 4.69 -14.37
CA LEU A 30 7.55 3.53 -14.80
C LEU A 30 7.01 3.73 -16.22
N ARG A 31 6.36 4.87 -16.47
CA ARG A 31 5.79 5.17 -17.79
C ARG A 31 6.87 5.36 -18.84
N ALA A 32 7.91 6.15 -18.59
CA ALA A 32 8.97 6.40 -19.56
C ALA A 32 9.68 5.11 -19.99
N LEU A 33 10.04 4.25 -19.04
CA LEU A 33 10.70 2.98 -19.35
C LEU A 33 9.77 1.98 -20.06
N THR A 34 8.47 1.99 -19.71
CA THR A 34 7.47 1.15 -20.39
C THR A 34 7.27 1.61 -21.83
N GLU A 35 7.22 2.91 -22.11
CA GLU A 35 7.16 3.48 -23.46
C GLU A 35 8.43 3.18 -24.28
N ASP A 36 9.57 3.00 -23.63
CA ASP A 36 10.82 2.54 -24.27
C ASP A 36 10.80 1.02 -24.57
N GLY A 37 9.67 0.35 -24.34
CA GLY A 37 9.46 -1.06 -24.65
C GLY A 37 9.92 -2.03 -23.57
N LEU A 38 10.27 -1.55 -22.37
CA LEU A 38 10.66 -2.42 -21.25
C LEU A 38 9.44 -2.94 -20.48
N ALA A 39 9.45 -4.21 -20.14
CA ALA A 39 8.53 -4.78 -19.15
C ALA A 39 9.02 -4.44 -17.73
N VAL A 40 8.48 -3.37 -17.14
CA VAL A 40 8.89 -2.92 -15.80
C VAL A 40 7.93 -3.44 -14.74
N GLN A 41 8.45 -4.20 -13.75
CA GLN A 41 7.65 -4.67 -12.62
C GLN A 41 7.72 -3.67 -11.46
N PRO A 42 6.59 -3.05 -11.08
CA PRO A 42 6.54 -2.18 -9.91
C PRO A 42 6.31 -2.97 -8.62
N PHE A 43 6.93 -2.47 -7.53
CA PHE A 43 6.62 -2.83 -6.15
C PHE A 43 6.46 -1.57 -5.29
N LYS A 44 5.72 -1.71 -4.18
CA LYS A 44 5.61 -0.69 -3.13
C LYS A 44 6.17 -1.25 -1.84
N SER A 45 7.13 -0.58 -1.22
CA SER A 45 7.58 -0.93 0.14
C SER A 45 6.54 -0.47 1.16
N GLY A 46 6.30 -1.31 2.18
CA GLY A 46 5.36 -1.01 3.26
C GLY A 46 3.88 -1.21 2.91
N PRO A 47 2.97 -0.83 3.82
CA PRO A 47 1.57 -1.23 3.82
C PRO A 47 0.63 -0.29 3.03
N ASP A 48 1.16 0.56 2.15
CA ASP A 48 0.36 1.48 1.34
C ASP A 48 -0.47 0.72 0.28
N TYR A 49 -1.77 0.90 0.27
CA TYR A 49 -2.70 0.27 -0.69
C TYR A 49 -3.22 1.22 -1.78
N ILE A 50 -2.77 2.48 -1.80
CA ILE A 50 -3.19 3.50 -2.79
C ILE A 50 -2.20 3.56 -3.96
N ASP A 51 -0.91 3.73 -3.68
CA ASP A 51 0.14 3.87 -4.70
C ASP A 51 0.22 2.68 -5.68
N PRO A 52 -0.03 1.40 -5.29
CA PRO A 52 -0.03 0.28 -6.22
C PRO A 52 -0.98 0.43 -7.43
N ALA A 53 -2.12 1.11 -7.27
CA ALA A 53 -3.05 1.38 -8.37
C ALA A 53 -2.46 2.36 -9.39
N PHE A 54 -1.78 3.40 -8.93
CA PHE A 54 -1.05 4.34 -9.78
C PHE A 54 0.13 3.68 -10.51
N HIS A 55 0.89 2.83 -9.82
CA HIS A 55 1.97 2.06 -10.44
C HIS A 55 1.45 1.19 -11.59
N ARG A 56 0.29 0.54 -11.38
CA ARG A 56 -0.36 -0.27 -12.42
C ARG A 56 -0.77 0.59 -13.61
N ALA A 57 -1.35 1.77 -13.38
CA ALA A 57 -1.72 2.69 -14.45
C ALA A 57 -0.50 3.16 -15.25
N ALA A 58 0.64 3.39 -14.60
CA ALA A 58 1.87 3.83 -15.26
C ALA A 58 2.59 2.72 -16.03
N SER A 59 2.60 1.47 -15.53
CA SER A 59 3.41 0.37 -16.09
C SER A 59 2.60 -0.70 -16.84
N GLY A 60 1.27 -0.72 -16.70
CA GLY A 60 0.41 -1.80 -17.19
C GLY A 60 0.51 -3.11 -16.39
N ARG A 61 1.39 -3.21 -15.37
CA ARG A 61 1.59 -4.41 -14.54
C ARG A 61 1.07 -4.17 -13.13
N ALA A 62 0.50 -5.21 -12.50
CA ALA A 62 0.09 -5.14 -11.11
C ALA A 62 1.30 -4.81 -10.21
N SER A 63 1.13 -3.88 -9.29
CA SER A 63 2.12 -3.57 -8.26
C SER A 63 1.78 -4.33 -6.98
N PHE A 64 2.79 -4.84 -6.28
CA PHE A 64 2.62 -5.58 -5.04
C PHE A 64 3.37 -4.90 -3.90
N ASN A 65 2.83 -5.04 -2.69
CA ASN A 65 3.48 -4.55 -1.49
C ASN A 65 4.57 -5.53 -1.05
N LEU A 66 5.68 -4.97 -0.57
CA LEU A 66 6.78 -5.68 0.10
C LEU A 66 6.94 -5.05 1.49
N ASP A 67 6.60 -5.79 2.52
CA ASP A 67 6.55 -5.26 3.89
C ASP A 67 7.45 -6.06 4.82
N SER A 68 8.56 -5.44 5.28
CA SER A 68 9.54 -6.11 6.13
C SER A 68 9.03 -6.39 7.54
N TRP A 69 8.05 -5.61 8.01
CA TRP A 69 7.48 -5.84 9.33
C TRP A 69 6.45 -6.97 9.32
N ALA A 70 5.57 -6.98 8.31
CA ALA A 70 4.42 -7.88 8.29
C ALA A 70 4.70 -9.22 7.59
N MET A 71 5.60 -9.27 6.61
CA MET A 71 5.84 -10.43 5.75
C MET A 71 7.15 -11.13 6.10
N ASP A 72 7.13 -12.46 6.14
CA ASP A 72 8.34 -13.27 6.25
C ASP A 72 9.11 -13.37 4.92
N GLY A 73 10.30 -13.99 4.97
CA GLY A 73 11.18 -14.09 3.82
C GLY A 73 10.59 -14.90 2.68
N ALA A 74 9.92 -15.97 2.98
CA ALA A 74 9.31 -16.88 2.00
C ALA A 74 8.16 -16.18 1.25
N LEU A 75 7.32 -15.42 1.97
CA LEU A 75 6.24 -14.63 1.36
C LEU A 75 6.79 -13.50 0.48
N VAL A 76 7.82 -12.76 0.94
CA VAL A 76 8.48 -11.72 0.14
C VAL A 76 9.09 -12.31 -1.12
N ASP A 77 9.79 -13.45 -1.05
CA ASP A 77 10.38 -14.11 -2.21
C ASP A 77 9.32 -14.62 -3.19
N THR A 78 8.17 -15.10 -2.69
CA THR A 78 7.03 -15.50 -3.52
C THR A 78 6.40 -14.30 -4.23
N ILE A 79 6.19 -13.19 -3.53
CA ILE A 79 5.64 -11.95 -4.12
C ILE A 79 6.60 -11.38 -5.14
N THR A 80 7.90 -11.31 -4.85
CA THR A 80 8.89 -10.80 -5.80
C THR A 80 9.00 -11.69 -7.04
N GLY A 81 8.64 -12.97 -6.95
CA GLY A 81 8.48 -13.86 -8.10
C GLY A 81 7.54 -13.35 -9.19
N GLN A 82 6.62 -12.40 -8.87
CA GLN A 82 5.78 -11.72 -9.86
C GLN A 82 6.57 -10.90 -10.89
N ALA A 83 7.85 -10.63 -10.61
CA ALA A 83 8.75 -9.98 -11.56
C ALA A 83 9.24 -10.93 -12.68
N ALA A 84 8.82 -12.20 -12.68
CA ALA A 84 9.17 -13.13 -13.75
C ALA A 84 8.74 -12.57 -15.12
N GLY A 85 9.68 -12.60 -16.08
CA GLY A 85 9.47 -12.07 -17.43
C GLY A 85 9.48 -10.54 -17.52
N ALA A 86 9.82 -9.83 -16.46
CA ALA A 86 10.13 -8.40 -16.53
C ALA A 86 11.59 -8.18 -16.92
N ASP A 87 11.87 -7.03 -17.56
CA ASP A 87 13.22 -6.60 -17.89
C ASP A 87 13.89 -5.87 -16.71
N MET A 88 13.06 -5.26 -15.84
CA MET A 88 13.51 -4.45 -14.72
C MET A 88 12.48 -4.40 -13.60
N VAL A 89 12.94 -4.19 -12.38
CA VAL A 89 12.12 -3.89 -11.19
C VAL A 89 12.32 -2.43 -10.78
N LEU A 90 11.21 -1.73 -10.48
CA LEU A 90 11.21 -0.48 -9.74
C LEU A 90 10.39 -0.65 -8.47
N ALA A 91 11.00 -0.43 -7.32
CA ALA A 91 10.31 -0.42 -6.03
C ALA A 91 10.23 1.02 -5.50
N GLU A 92 9.05 1.44 -5.04
CA GLU A 92 8.87 2.72 -4.36
C GLU A 92 8.92 2.54 -2.85
N GLY A 93 9.74 3.34 -2.17
CA GLY A 93 9.79 3.40 -0.72
C GLY A 93 8.60 4.10 -0.11
N SER A 94 8.26 3.76 1.13
CA SER A 94 7.31 4.48 1.97
C SER A 94 8.03 5.46 2.89
N MET A 95 7.41 6.60 3.19
CA MET A 95 7.96 7.61 4.11
C MET A 95 9.42 8.00 3.79
N GLY A 96 10.28 8.15 4.79
CA GLY A 96 11.73 8.22 4.62
C GLY A 96 12.34 6.82 4.48
N LEU A 97 13.50 6.76 3.82
CA LEU A 97 14.20 5.50 3.51
C LEU A 97 14.40 4.59 4.74
N PHE A 98 14.71 5.18 5.89
CA PHE A 98 15.00 4.48 7.15
C PHE A 98 13.85 4.57 8.16
N ASP A 99 12.72 5.21 7.79
CA ASP A 99 11.58 5.33 8.68
C ASP A 99 10.85 3.99 8.80
N GLY A 100 10.66 3.55 10.04
CA GLY A 100 9.96 2.33 10.42
C GLY A 100 9.44 2.43 11.85
N VAL A 101 8.93 1.35 12.39
CA VAL A 101 8.54 1.26 13.81
C VAL A 101 9.73 0.88 14.69
N ALA A 102 9.63 1.08 16.01
CA ALA A 102 10.73 0.80 16.92
C ALA A 102 11.03 -0.71 17.05
N SER A 103 10.00 -1.53 16.98
CA SER A 103 10.10 -2.99 17.12
C SER A 103 10.38 -3.69 15.78
N THR A 104 11.15 -4.77 15.83
CA THR A 104 11.39 -5.62 14.68
C THR A 104 10.21 -6.57 14.43
N GLY A 105 9.72 -6.58 13.19
CA GLY A 105 8.72 -7.53 12.70
C GLY A 105 9.33 -8.83 12.16
N ALA A 106 8.81 -9.32 11.02
CA ALA A 106 9.26 -10.59 10.44
C ALA A 106 10.67 -10.54 9.84
N LEU A 107 11.02 -9.45 9.14
CA LEU A 107 12.29 -9.26 8.44
C LEU A 107 12.98 -7.96 8.79
N GLY A 108 12.28 -7.01 9.39
CA GLY A 108 12.77 -5.69 9.71
C GLY A 108 11.72 -4.86 10.44
N ASN A 109 11.91 -3.56 10.47
CA ASN A 109 11.01 -2.64 11.17
C ASN A 109 10.01 -1.91 10.27
N GLY A 110 9.84 -2.35 9.02
CA GLY A 110 8.96 -1.70 8.03
C GLY A 110 9.65 -0.62 7.20
N ALA A 111 10.92 -0.32 7.46
CA ALA A 111 11.67 0.66 6.68
C ALA A 111 11.92 0.16 5.24
N SER A 112 11.89 1.08 4.28
CA SER A 112 12.19 0.77 2.88
C SER A 112 13.62 0.27 2.69
N ALA A 113 14.55 0.70 3.55
CA ALA A 113 15.94 0.23 3.58
C ALA A 113 16.04 -1.29 3.80
N ASP A 114 15.14 -1.91 4.57
CA ASP A 114 15.15 -3.35 4.81
C ASP A 114 14.93 -4.12 3.51
N MET A 115 13.94 -3.69 2.69
CA MET A 115 13.68 -4.31 1.40
C MET A 115 14.79 -4.05 0.40
N ALA A 116 15.31 -2.81 0.32
CA ALA A 116 16.42 -2.48 -0.57
C ALA A 116 17.66 -3.32 -0.24
N ARG A 117 17.98 -3.50 1.06
CA ARG A 117 19.10 -4.32 1.53
C ARG A 117 18.88 -5.80 1.21
N ARG A 118 17.70 -6.35 1.55
CA ARG A 118 17.36 -7.76 1.30
C ARG A 118 17.48 -8.11 -0.17
N MET A 119 16.97 -7.25 -1.05
CA MET A 119 16.95 -7.48 -2.49
C MET A 119 18.25 -7.05 -3.18
N GLY A 120 19.15 -6.35 -2.49
CA GLY A 120 20.35 -5.77 -3.10
C GLY A 120 20.05 -4.67 -4.11
N TRP A 121 18.86 -4.06 -4.05
CA TRP A 121 18.46 -2.99 -4.96
C TRP A 121 19.11 -1.67 -4.61
N PRO A 122 19.91 -1.07 -5.52
CA PRO A 122 20.48 0.23 -5.27
C PRO A 122 19.41 1.31 -5.08
N VAL A 123 19.66 2.21 -4.13
CA VAL A 123 18.75 3.30 -3.81
C VAL A 123 19.02 4.50 -4.70
N VAL A 124 17.98 4.99 -5.38
CA VAL A 124 17.92 6.32 -5.98
C VAL A 124 17.14 7.21 -5.02
N LEU A 125 17.84 8.19 -4.40
CA LEU A 125 17.24 9.05 -3.39
C LEU A 125 16.68 10.34 -4.02
N VAL A 126 15.40 10.57 -3.91
CA VAL A 126 14.73 11.80 -4.36
C VAL A 126 14.89 12.87 -3.30
N LEU A 127 15.64 13.92 -3.61
CA LEU A 127 15.92 15.03 -2.70
C LEU A 127 15.13 16.27 -3.08
N ASP A 128 14.28 16.73 -2.18
CA ASP A 128 13.71 18.08 -2.27
C ASP A 128 14.78 19.11 -1.91
N VAL A 129 15.24 19.87 -2.89
CA VAL A 129 16.27 20.89 -2.72
C VAL A 129 15.73 22.31 -2.65
N SER A 130 14.41 22.50 -2.43
CA SER A 130 13.76 23.80 -2.46
C SER A 130 14.30 24.83 -1.44
N GLY A 131 14.91 24.37 -0.36
CA GLY A 131 15.51 25.22 0.69
C GLY A 131 17.02 25.02 0.85
N GLN A 132 17.69 24.33 -0.08
CA GLN A 132 19.10 23.96 0.04
C GLN A 132 19.87 24.25 -1.25
N ALA A 133 21.15 24.51 -1.13
CA ALA A 133 22.11 24.51 -2.26
C ALA A 133 23.16 23.41 -2.04
N GLN A 134 24.44 23.76 -1.79
CA GLN A 134 25.47 22.74 -1.51
C GLN A 134 25.18 21.90 -0.28
N SER A 135 24.40 22.39 0.69
CA SER A 135 24.00 21.65 1.90
C SER A 135 23.20 20.39 1.62
N ALA A 136 22.57 20.26 0.44
CA ALA A 136 21.91 19.04 -0.01
C ALA A 136 22.86 17.84 -0.04
N ALA A 137 24.17 18.10 -0.24
CA ALA A 137 25.21 17.08 -0.18
C ALA A 137 25.33 16.42 1.21
N ALA A 138 25.13 17.17 2.29
CA ALA A 138 25.16 16.62 3.64
C ALA A 138 24.00 15.64 3.86
N THR A 139 22.81 15.97 3.38
CA THR A 139 21.65 15.07 3.42
C THR A 139 21.93 13.79 2.64
N ALA A 140 22.36 13.90 1.38
CA ALA A 140 22.65 12.74 0.54
C ALA A 140 23.75 11.84 1.12
N LEU A 141 24.83 12.47 1.65
CA LEU A 141 25.94 11.75 2.27
C LEU A 141 25.49 11.05 3.55
N GLY A 142 24.66 11.68 4.37
CA GLY A 142 24.08 11.08 5.57
C GLY A 142 23.31 9.80 5.22
N PHE A 143 22.41 9.85 4.24
CA PHE A 143 21.66 8.67 3.80
C PHE A 143 22.54 7.58 3.18
N LYS A 144 23.57 7.95 2.41
CA LYS A 144 24.54 7.01 1.83
C LYS A 144 25.38 6.32 2.89
N SER A 145 25.69 7.01 4.00
CA SER A 145 26.63 6.55 5.02
C SER A 145 25.98 5.88 6.23
N LEU A 146 24.67 6.10 6.44
CA LEU A 146 23.96 5.58 7.61
C LEU A 146 23.93 4.04 7.62
N ASP A 147 23.84 3.42 6.45
CA ASP A 147 24.00 1.99 6.26
C ASP A 147 24.99 1.71 5.13
N PRO A 148 26.25 1.35 5.44
CA PRO A 148 27.27 1.07 4.44
C PRO A 148 26.99 -0.16 3.56
N HIS A 149 26.09 -1.04 3.99
CA HIS A 149 25.71 -2.25 3.25
C HIS A 149 24.57 -2.00 2.27
N LEU A 150 23.92 -0.84 2.35
CA LEU A 150 22.83 -0.48 1.45
C LEU A 150 23.42 0.08 0.14
N PRO A 151 23.21 -0.58 -1.01
CA PRO A 151 23.69 -0.06 -2.28
C PRO A 151 23.03 1.31 -2.58
N PHE A 152 23.86 2.32 -2.92
CA PHE A 152 23.41 3.67 -3.21
C PHE A 152 23.76 4.04 -4.66
N ALA A 153 22.76 4.28 -5.51
CA ALA A 153 22.96 4.62 -6.93
C ALA A 153 23.27 6.09 -7.15
N GLY A 154 22.59 6.96 -6.41
CA GLY A 154 22.71 8.41 -6.56
C GLY A 154 21.43 9.13 -6.15
N VAL A 155 21.30 10.38 -6.58
CA VAL A 155 20.15 11.23 -6.24
C VAL A 155 19.45 11.76 -7.48
N ILE A 156 18.12 11.98 -7.37
CA ILE A 156 17.33 12.84 -8.26
C ILE A 156 16.96 14.08 -7.45
N LEU A 157 17.41 15.25 -7.94
CA LEU A 157 17.07 16.53 -7.35
C LEU A 157 15.65 16.91 -7.74
N ASN A 158 14.81 17.28 -6.78
CA ASN A 158 13.47 17.75 -7.04
C ASN A 158 13.29 19.19 -6.59
N ARG A 159 12.36 19.92 -7.22
CA ARG A 159 12.04 21.33 -6.97
C ARG A 159 13.22 22.26 -7.15
N VAL A 160 14.05 22.02 -8.17
CA VAL A 160 15.15 22.90 -8.52
C VAL A 160 14.59 24.25 -9.00
N ALA A 161 15.09 25.35 -8.40
CA ALA A 161 14.52 26.67 -8.64
C ALA A 161 15.05 27.38 -9.90
N SER A 162 16.28 27.08 -10.33
CA SER A 162 16.94 27.70 -11.48
C SER A 162 18.20 26.93 -11.88
N SER A 163 18.74 27.20 -13.09
CA SER A 163 20.02 26.62 -13.54
C SER A 163 21.20 27.00 -12.62
N ARG A 164 21.17 28.20 -12.02
CA ARG A 164 22.19 28.59 -11.02
C ARG A 164 22.09 27.74 -9.76
N HIS A 165 20.86 27.51 -9.29
CA HIS A 165 20.59 26.66 -8.12
C HIS A 165 21.08 25.24 -8.38
N GLU A 166 20.72 24.66 -9.53
CA GLU A 166 21.18 23.32 -9.94
C GLU A 166 22.70 23.18 -9.90
N ARG A 167 23.42 24.14 -10.53
CA ARG A 167 24.90 24.11 -10.54
C ARG A 167 25.51 24.11 -9.13
N LEU A 168 24.92 24.88 -8.20
CA LEU A 168 25.40 24.93 -6.81
C LEU A 168 25.15 23.60 -6.08
N VAL A 169 23.96 23.01 -6.24
CA VAL A 169 23.62 21.71 -5.64
C VAL A 169 24.53 20.60 -6.21
N ARG A 170 24.69 20.52 -7.55
CA ARG A 170 25.55 19.54 -8.20
C ARG A 170 27.01 19.63 -7.73
N ARG A 171 27.55 20.85 -7.61
CA ARG A 171 28.91 21.07 -7.11
C ARG A 171 29.12 20.52 -5.68
N GLY A 172 28.09 20.70 -4.80
CA GLY A 172 28.14 20.14 -3.45
C GLY A 172 28.13 18.61 -3.45
N LEU A 173 27.24 18.01 -4.25
CA LEU A 173 27.11 16.55 -4.38
C LEU A 173 28.35 15.90 -5.03
N GLU A 174 28.92 16.52 -6.05
CA GLU A 174 30.14 16.09 -6.69
C GLU A 174 31.30 16.05 -5.69
N ALA A 175 31.49 17.12 -4.89
CA ALA A 175 32.48 17.16 -3.83
C ALA A 175 32.28 16.08 -2.75
N ALA A 176 31.01 15.63 -2.54
CA ALA A 176 30.66 14.53 -1.63
C ALA A 176 30.74 13.14 -2.29
N GLY A 177 31.10 13.03 -3.56
CA GLY A 177 31.16 11.77 -4.30
C GLY A 177 29.76 11.12 -4.46
N VAL A 178 28.71 11.95 -4.67
CA VAL A 178 27.34 11.52 -4.87
C VAL A 178 26.90 11.81 -6.30
N SER A 179 26.50 10.79 -7.05
CA SER A 179 26.04 10.91 -8.43
C SER A 179 24.66 11.59 -8.49
N VAL A 180 24.49 12.53 -9.44
CA VAL A 180 23.19 13.17 -9.72
C VAL A 180 22.62 12.57 -11.00
N LEU A 181 21.54 11.79 -10.86
CA LEU A 181 20.86 11.07 -11.93
C LEU A 181 19.76 11.90 -12.62
N GLY A 182 19.38 13.03 -12.04
CA GLY A 182 18.39 13.95 -12.61
C GLY A 182 18.26 15.23 -11.79
N ALA A 183 17.73 16.28 -12.40
CA ALA A 183 17.47 17.56 -11.76
C ALA A 183 16.14 18.13 -12.26
N LEU A 184 15.09 17.93 -11.49
CA LEU A 184 13.71 18.26 -11.82
C LEU A 184 13.40 19.70 -11.40
N PRO A 185 13.09 20.61 -12.33
CA PRO A 185 12.67 21.95 -12.01
C PRO A 185 11.36 21.97 -11.18
N ARG A 186 11.16 23.05 -10.45
CA ARG A 186 9.88 23.25 -9.75
C ARG A 186 8.75 23.41 -10.77
N ARG A 187 7.74 22.54 -10.68
CA ARG A 187 6.53 22.57 -11.51
C ARG A 187 5.30 22.54 -10.59
N GLY A 188 4.39 23.49 -10.74
CA GLY A 188 3.15 23.58 -9.97
C GLY A 188 1.97 22.84 -10.60
N ASP A 189 2.09 22.55 -11.88
CA ASP A 189 1.07 21.89 -12.71
C ASP A 189 1.17 20.35 -12.71
N LEU A 190 2.27 19.80 -12.19
CA LEU A 190 2.51 18.36 -12.08
C LEU A 190 2.32 17.87 -10.64
N THR A 191 1.12 18.03 -10.09
CA THR A 191 0.78 17.54 -8.73
C THR A 191 -0.40 16.59 -8.80
N LEU A 192 -0.26 15.43 -8.17
CA LEU A 192 -1.41 14.55 -7.95
C LEU A 192 -2.27 15.14 -6.81
N PRO A 193 -3.59 15.14 -6.95
CA PRO A 193 -4.46 15.59 -5.88
C PRO A 193 -4.37 14.66 -4.68
N GLU A 194 -4.25 15.24 -3.49
CA GLU A 194 -4.14 14.51 -2.23
C GLU A 194 -5.45 14.55 -1.42
N ARG A 195 -5.70 13.50 -0.69
CA ARG A 195 -6.73 13.38 0.36
C ARG A 195 -6.08 13.15 1.72
N HIS A 196 -6.91 13.02 2.75
CA HIS A 196 -6.44 12.84 4.12
C HIS A 196 -5.68 11.53 4.40
N LEU A 197 -5.86 10.49 3.57
CA LEU A 197 -5.12 9.22 3.65
C LEU A 197 -4.02 9.08 2.59
N GLY A 198 -3.74 10.12 1.81
CA GLY A 198 -2.78 10.10 0.71
C GLY A 198 -3.36 10.66 -0.58
N LEU A 199 -3.02 10.07 -1.72
CA LEU A 199 -3.54 10.51 -3.03
C LEU A 199 -5.04 10.23 -3.17
N VAL A 200 -5.73 10.99 -4.00
CA VAL A 200 -7.05 10.60 -4.55
C VAL A 200 -6.84 9.30 -5.30
N GLN A 201 -7.79 8.35 -5.20
CA GLN A 201 -7.63 7.04 -5.83
C GLN A 201 -7.43 7.14 -7.35
N ALA A 202 -6.62 6.23 -7.90
CA ALA A 202 -6.29 6.25 -9.32
C ALA A 202 -7.54 6.18 -10.23
N GLU A 203 -8.52 5.36 -9.83
CA GLU A 203 -9.78 5.19 -10.56
C GLU A 203 -10.68 6.43 -10.52
N GLU A 204 -10.48 7.33 -9.56
CA GLU A 204 -11.23 8.57 -9.42
C GLU A 204 -10.57 9.78 -10.11
N HIS A 205 -9.33 9.62 -10.61
CA HIS A 205 -8.60 10.73 -11.23
C HIS A 205 -9.03 10.92 -12.68
N PRO A 206 -9.74 12.00 -13.05
CA PRO A 206 -10.35 12.14 -14.37
C PRO A 206 -9.33 12.17 -15.52
N ASP A 207 -8.13 12.68 -15.25
CA ASP A 207 -7.07 12.87 -16.25
C ASP A 207 -5.79 12.10 -15.90
N LEU A 208 -5.93 10.93 -15.25
CA LEU A 208 -4.77 10.16 -14.78
C LEU A 208 -3.76 9.84 -15.88
N GLU A 209 -4.24 9.40 -17.04
CA GLU A 209 -3.37 9.05 -18.18
C GLU A 209 -2.55 10.27 -18.66
N HIS A 210 -3.19 11.43 -18.76
CA HIS A 210 -2.50 12.67 -19.15
C HIS A 210 -1.46 13.10 -18.09
N ALA A 211 -1.79 12.98 -16.81
CA ALA A 211 -0.86 13.29 -15.72
C ALA A 211 0.37 12.37 -15.76
N ILE A 212 0.16 11.05 -15.91
CA ILE A 212 1.25 10.06 -15.98
C ILE A 212 2.13 10.30 -17.22
N ALA A 213 1.54 10.58 -18.39
CA ALA A 213 2.29 10.93 -19.58
C ALA A 213 3.12 12.22 -19.39
N GLY A 214 2.56 13.21 -18.68
CA GLY A 214 3.26 14.44 -18.30
C GLY A 214 4.47 14.15 -17.40
N TYR A 215 4.35 13.25 -16.42
CA TYR A 215 5.47 12.83 -15.58
C TYR A 215 6.55 12.10 -16.38
N ALA A 216 6.17 11.24 -17.32
CA ALA A 216 7.14 10.55 -18.19
C ALA A 216 7.93 11.54 -19.06
N ALA A 217 7.25 12.48 -19.71
CA ALA A 217 7.89 13.54 -20.50
C ALA A 217 8.85 14.37 -19.63
N PHE A 218 8.42 14.75 -18.42
CA PHE A 218 9.21 15.52 -17.48
C PHE A 218 10.48 14.78 -17.04
N LEU A 219 10.39 13.47 -16.75
CA LEU A 219 11.55 12.66 -16.39
C LEU A 219 12.51 12.49 -17.59
N ARG A 220 11.99 12.32 -18.82
CA ARG A 220 12.82 12.22 -20.03
C ARG A 220 13.64 13.49 -20.27
N GLU A 221 13.07 14.65 -20.00
CA GLU A 221 13.74 15.93 -20.21
C GLU A 221 14.81 16.23 -19.15
N HIS A 222 14.60 15.77 -17.89
CA HIS A 222 15.37 16.24 -16.74
C HIS A 222 16.15 15.16 -15.99
N ALA A 223 16.05 13.88 -16.40
CA ALA A 223 16.77 12.77 -15.77
C ALA A 223 17.50 11.91 -16.81
N ASP A 224 18.63 11.35 -16.41
CA ASP A 224 19.37 10.38 -17.21
C ASP A 224 18.81 8.97 -17.02
N LEU A 225 17.79 8.62 -17.84
CA LEU A 225 17.13 7.32 -17.80
C LEU A 225 18.11 6.18 -18.09
N GLY A 226 19.14 6.42 -18.92
CA GLY A 226 20.19 5.45 -19.23
C GLY A 226 21.03 5.13 -18.00
N ALA A 227 21.51 6.17 -17.28
CA ALA A 227 22.26 6.00 -16.04
C ALA A 227 21.42 5.35 -14.93
N ILE A 228 20.13 5.73 -14.79
CA ILE A 228 19.20 5.12 -13.83
C ILE A 228 19.05 3.63 -14.13
N ARG A 229 18.81 3.25 -15.38
CA ARG A 229 18.71 1.85 -15.81
C ARG A 229 20.02 1.09 -15.56
N ALA A 230 21.15 1.67 -15.89
CA ALA A 230 22.48 1.06 -15.70
C ALA A 230 22.85 0.85 -14.22
N ALA A 231 22.26 1.63 -13.32
CA ALA A 231 22.47 1.48 -11.88
C ALA A 231 21.70 0.29 -11.29
N ALA A 232 20.70 -0.26 -11.98
CA ALA A 232 19.94 -1.40 -11.49
C ALA A 232 20.81 -2.65 -11.35
N ARG A 233 20.56 -3.43 -10.29
CA ARG A 233 21.31 -4.66 -10.01
C ARG A 233 20.36 -5.85 -9.88
N ALA A 234 20.86 -7.02 -10.28
CA ALA A 234 20.15 -8.28 -10.05
C ALA A 234 19.97 -8.52 -8.55
N ALA A 235 18.76 -8.91 -8.15
CA ALA A 235 18.44 -9.16 -6.76
C ALA A 235 19.06 -10.46 -6.25
N GLY A 236 19.46 -10.45 -4.97
CA GLY A 236 19.69 -11.66 -4.20
C GLY A 236 18.35 -12.20 -3.70
N ARG A 237 17.91 -13.38 -4.21
CA ARG A 237 16.80 -14.12 -3.61
C ARG A 237 17.34 -15.26 -2.78
N THR A 238 16.74 -15.53 -1.63
CA THR A 238 17.10 -16.74 -0.83
C THR A 238 16.57 -18.02 -1.46
N GLY A 239 15.61 -17.91 -2.39
CA GLY A 239 15.06 -19.05 -3.12
C GLY A 239 14.03 -19.87 -2.33
N GLU A 240 13.64 -19.43 -1.16
CA GLU A 240 12.57 -20.07 -0.41
C GLU A 240 11.22 -19.75 -1.06
N GLU A 241 10.55 -20.78 -1.57
CA GLU A 241 9.19 -20.66 -2.05
C GLU A 241 8.23 -20.73 -0.87
N GLY A 242 7.58 -19.62 -0.55
CA GLY A 242 6.50 -19.53 0.42
C GLY A 242 5.14 -19.72 -0.26
N GLN A 243 4.11 -19.74 0.56
CA GLN A 243 2.73 -19.71 0.09
C GLN A 243 2.16 -18.32 0.25
N LEU A 244 1.47 -17.83 -0.79
CA LEU A 244 0.62 -16.65 -0.65
C LEU A 244 -0.53 -16.98 0.32
N PRO A 245 -1.11 -15.96 1.00
CA PRO A 245 -2.19 -16.19 1.94
C PRO A 245 -3.36 -16.96 1.32
N SER A 246 -3.81 -17.99 2.03
CA SER A 246 -4.93 -18.85 1.59
C SER A 246 -6.25 -18.05 1.58
N PRO A 247 -7.17 -18.40 0.66
CA PRO A 247 -8.46 -17.72 0.59
C PRO A 247 -9.31 -18.04 1.83
N PRO A 248 -10.07 -17.04 2.35
CA PRO A 248 -11.00 -17.26 3.46
C PRO A 248 -12.26 -18.04 3.05
N ALA A 249 -12.51 -18.22 1.73
CA ALA A 249 -13.59 -19.00 1.17
C ALA A 249 -13.29 -19.31 -0.32
N GLN A 250 -14.08 -20.23 -0.94
CA GLN A 250 -13.90 -20.56 -2.36
C GLN A 250 -14.58 -19.57 -3.31
N ARG A 251 -15.75 -19.07 -2.94
CA ARG A 251 -16.51 -18.06 -3.72
C ARG A 251 -16.68 -16.81 -2.87
N ILE A 252 -15.98 -15.76 -3.22
CA ILE A 252 -15.92 -14.51 -2.45
C ILE A 252 -16.57 -13.39 -3.24
N ALA A 253 -17.75 -12.92 -2.80
CA ALA A 253 -18.33 -11.68 -3.30
C ALA A 253 -17.56 -10.51 -2.64
N MET A 254 -16.86 -9.72 -3.46
CA MET A 254 -16.01 -8.64 -2.97
C MET A 254 -16.55 -7.28 -3.44
N ALA A 255 -16.82 -6.39 -2.48
CA ALA A 255 -17.18 -5.02 -2.82
C ALA A 255 -15.99 -4.32 -3.50
N ARG A 256 -16.26 -3.64 -4.63
CA ARG A 256 -15.23 -2.96 -5.40
C ARG A 256 -15.80 -1.78 -6.18
N ASP A 257 -15.57 -0.60 -5.66
CA ASP A 257 -15.84 0.70 -6.29
C ASP A 257 -15.04 1.80 -5.57
N ALA A 258 -15.36 3.07 -5.79
CA ALA A 258 -14.68 4.20 -5.16
C ALA A 258 -14.80 4.24 -3.62
N ALA A 259 -15.80 3.59 -3.04
CA ALA A 259 -15.94 3.47 -1.59
C ALA A 259 -15.19 2.26 -1.00
N PHE A 260 -14.80 1.27 -1.84
CA PHE A 260 -14.24 -0.03 -1.42
C PHE A 260 -13.10 -0.45 -2.33
N SER A 261 -11.92 0.11 -2.15
CA SER A 261 -10.78 -0.11 -3.06
C SER A 261 -9.48 -0.55 -2.36
N PHE A 262 -9.42 -0.51 -1.03
CA PHE A 262 -8.19 -0.78 -0.29
C PHE A 262 -8.01 -2.28 -0.07
N VAL A 263 -7.34 -2.94 -1.01
CA VAL A 263 -7.04 -4.37 -0.96
C VAL A 263 -5.59 -4.61 -1.36
N TYR A 264 -4.88 -5.42 -0.61
CA TYR A 264 -3.53 -5.82 -0.98
C TYR A 264 -3.54 -6.80 -2.17
N PRO A 265 -2.85 -6.48 -3.28
CA PRO A 265 -2.86 -7.33 -4.48
C PRO A 265 -2.35 -8.76 -4.25
N HIS A 266 -1.42 -8.98 -3.32
CA HIS A 266 -0.90 -10.31 -3.02
C HIS A 266 -1.94 -11.24 -2.38
N LEU A 267 -2.92 -10.70 -1.63
CA LEU A 267 -4.04 -11.49 -1.12
C LEU A 267 -4.90 -12.01 -2.27
N LEU A 268 -5.30 -11.11 -3.18
CA LEU A 268 -6.13 -11.48 -4.33
C LEU A 268 -5.44 -12.49 -5.24
N GLU A 269 -4.14 -12.31 -5.45
CA GLU A 269 -3.34 -13.23 -6.25
C GLU A 269 -3.23 -14.60 -5.58
N GLY A 270 -2.98 -14.64 -4.27
CA GLY A 270 -2.94 -15.88 -3.50
C GLY A 270 -4.27 -16.62 -3.54
N TRP A 271 -5.37 -15.91 -3.35
CA TRP A 271 -6.71 -16.50 -3.38
C TRP A 271 -7.04 -17.08 -4.75
N ARG A 272 -6.73 -16.38 -5.85
CA ARG A 272 -6.94 -16.89 -7.22
C ARG A 272 -6.07 -18.10 -7.53
N ARG A 273 -4.79 -18.08 -7.13
CA ARG A 273 -3.89 -19.24 -7.32
C ARG A 273 -4.34 -20.47 -6.54
N ALA A 274 -4.94 -20.27 -5.38
CA ALA A 274 -5.55 -21.36 -4.61
C ALA A 274 -6.94 -21.79 -5.13
N GLY A 275 -7.38 -21.25 -6.29
CA GLY A 275 -8.61 -21.63 -6.97
C GLY A 275 -9.86 -20.87 -6.49
N ALA A 276 -9.75 -19.87 -5.63
CA ALA A 276 -10.90 -19.10 -5.21
C ALA A 276 -11.41 -18.18 -6.34
N GLN A 277 -12.72 -18.09 -6.45
CA GLN A 277 -13.41 -17.18 -7.35
C GLN A 277 -13.74 -15.89 -6.62
N ILE A 278 -13.22 -14.76 -7.11
CA ILE A 278 -13.53 -13.41 -6.61
C ILE A 278 -14.55 -12.80 -7.54
N ILE A 279 -15.75 -12.51 -7.02
CA ILE A 279 -16.89 -11.97 -7.74
C ILE A 279 -17.07 -10.51 -7.30
N PRO A 280 -16.64 -9.52 -8.10
CA PRO A 280 -16.79 -8.13 -7.72
C PRO A 280 -18.25 -7.68 -7.82
N PHE A 281 -18.65 -6.75 -6.96
CA PHE A 281 -19.92 -6.04 -7.02
C PHE A 281 -19.74 -4.61 -6.50
N SER A 282 -20.57 -3.66 -6.96
CA SER A 282 -20.48 -2.25 -6.60
C SER A 282 -21.62 -1.82 -5.65
N PRO A 283 -21.34 -1.60 -4.37
CA PRO A 283 -22.30 -0.99 -3.46
C PRO A 283 -22.81 0.39 -3.92
N LEU A 284 -21.95 1.20 -4.54
CA LEU A 284 -22.35 2.52 -5.04
C LEU A 284 -23.31 2.44 -6.24
N ALA A 285 -23.28 1.34 -7.00
CA ALA A 285 -24.25 1.05 -8.05
C ALA A 285 -25.50 0.30 -7.54
N ASP A 286 -25.67 0.19 -6.22
CA ASP A 286 -26.74 -0.56 -5.55
C ASP A 286 -26.80 -2.04 -5.94
N GLU A 287 -25.65 -2.65 -6.25
CA GLU A 287 -25.53 -4.07 -6.56
C GLU A 287 -25.51 -4.92 -5.28
N ALA A 288 -26.36 -5.95 -5.23
CA ALA A 288 -26.31 -6.94 -4.17
C ALA A 288 -25.14 -7.90 -4.37
N PRO A 289 -24.52 -8.44 -3.28
CA PRO A 289 -23.53 -9.50 -3.41
C PRO A 289 -24.13 -10.75 -4.06
N ALA A 290 -23.30 -11.51 -4.79
CA ALA A 290 -23.71 -12.75 -5.44
C ALA A 290 -24.36 -13.72 -4.44
N GLY A 291 -25.58 -14.18 -4.73
CA GLY A 291 -26.38 -14.97 -3.80
C GLY A 291 -25.82 -16.37 -3.53
N ASP A 292 -24.89 -16.87 -4.35
CA ASP A 292 -24.21 -18.16 -4.21
C ASP A 292 -22.77 -18.03 -3.67
N ALA A 293 -22.34 -16.82 -3.28
CA ALA A 293 -21.04 -16.63 -2.64
C ALA A 293 -21.00 -17.31 -1.27
N ASP A 294 -19.83 -17.86 -0.91
CA ASP A 294 -19.57 -18.46 0.40
C ASP A 294 -19.27 -17.39 1.46
N LEU A 295 -18.73 -16.26 1.02
CA LEU A 295 -18.30 -15.13 1.86
C LEU A 295 -18.58 -13.82 1.11
N VAL A 296 -19.05 -12.81 1.83
CA VAL A 296 -19.00 -11.42 1.38
C VAL A 296 -17.85 -10.72 2.08
N TRP A 297 -16.97 -10.06 1.28
CA TRP A 297 -15.85 -9.28 1.77
C TRP A 297 -16.02 -7.82 1.38
N LEU A 298 -16.10 -6.94 2.37
CA LEU A 298 -16.11 -5.50 2.19
C LEU A 298 -14.73 -4.95 2.58
N PRO A 299 -13.87 -4.60 1.62
CA PRO A 299 -12.56 -4.04 1.93
C PRO A 299 -12.67 -2.61 2.46
N GLY A 300 -11.51 -2.03 2.82
CA GLY A 300 -11.44 -0.61 3.16
C GLY A 300 -11.63 0.32 1.96
N GLY A 301 -11.66 1.60 2.24
CA GLY A 301 -11.86 2.66 1.26
C GLY A 301 -12.34 3.95 1.93
N TYR A 302 -13.15 4.72 1.20
CA TYR A 302 -13.69 6.00 1.65
C TYR A 302 -15.24 6.00 1.72
N PRO A 303 -15.89 5.12 2.50
CA PRO A 303 -17.34 5.08 2.57
C PRO A 303 -17.94 6.38 3.14
N GLU A 304 -17.19 7.12 3.96
CA GLU A 304 -17.62 8.40 4.51
C GLU A 304 -17.82 9.49 3.45
N LEU A 305 -17.16 9.38 2.30
CA LEU A 305 -17.36 10.30 1.17
C LEU A 305 -18.62 9.96 0.35
N HIS A 306 -19.15 8.76 0.55
CA HIS A 306 -20.27 8.20 -0.18
C HIS A 306 -21.41 7.74 0.76
N ALA A 307 -21.41 8.21 2.02
CA ALA A 307 -22.29 7.70 3.07
C ALA A 307 -23.77 7.79 2.72
N GLY A 308 -24.20 8.90 2.12
CA GLY A 308 -25.58 9.08 1.66
C GLY A 308 -25.97 8.10 0.53
N THR A 309 -25.08 7.88 -0.44
CA THR A 309 -25.30 6.91 -1.54
C THR A 309 -25.41 5.50 -1.01
N ILE A 310 -24.50 5.09 -0.11
CA ILE A 310 -24.51 3.77 0.51
C ILE A 310 -25.76 3.56 1.36
N ALA A 311 -26.19 4.57 2.13
CA ALA A 311 -27.40 4.52 2.94
C ALA A 311 -28.66 4.37 2.07
N GLY A 312 -28.65 4.93 0.86
CA GLY A 312 -29.72 4.80 -0.14
C GLY A 312 -29.69 3.52 -0.98
N ALA A 313 -28.59 2.75 -0.92
CA ALA A 313 -28.39 1.54 -1.71
C ALA A 313 -29.18 0.35 -1.14
N THR A 314 -30.46 0.30 -1.45
CA THR A 314 -31.43 -0.61 -0.82
C THR A 314 -31.24 -2.06 -1.23
N ASN A 315 -30.87 -2.34 -2.50
CA ASN A 315 -30.60 -3.69 -2.98
C ASN A 315 -29.32 -4.24 -2.36
N PHE A 316 -28.26 -3.43 -2.34
CA PHE A 316 -27.00 -3.77 -1.66
C PHE A 316 -27.25 -4.13 -0.19
N LEU A 317 -27.84 -3.21 0.58
CA LEU A 317 -28.05 -3.41 2.03
C LEU A 317 -28.98 -4.58 2.34
N SER A 318 -30.04 -4.79 1.53
CA SER A 318 -30.95 -5.93 1.73
C SER A 318 -30.28 -7.26 1.36
N GLY A 319 -29.54 -7.30 0.26
CA GLY A 319 -28.76 -8.48 -0.17
C GLY A 319 -27.69 -8.86 0.85
N LEU A 320 -26.98 -7.86 1.38
CA LEU A 320 -25.97 -8.06 2.42
C LEU A 320 -26.59 -8.66 3.70
N ARG A 321 -27.74 -8.10 4.16
CA ARG A 321 -28.48 -8.63 5.32
C ARG A 321 -29.01 -10.03 5.07
N ALA A 322 -29.49 -10.34 3.85
CA ALA A 322 -29.97 -11.67 3.49
C ALA A 322 -28.83 -12.69 3.52
N HIS A 323 -27.66 -12.35 2.98
CA HIS A 323 -26.46 -13.20 3.00
C HIS A 323 -26.02 -13.49 4.44
N ALA A 324 -25.95 -12.47 5.29
CA ALA A 324 -25.51 -12.55 6.68
C ALA A 324 -26.36 -13.45 7.59
N ARG A 325 -27.57 -13.85 7.15
CA ARG A 325 -28.43 -14.78 7.92
C ARG A 325 -27.83 -16.18 8.01
N THR A 326 -27.10 -16.62 6.99
CA THR A 326 -26.65 -18.02 6.87
C THR A 326 -25.20 -18.17 6.50
N ARG A 327 -24.52 -17.10 6.07
CA ARG A 327 -23.14 -17.13 5.55
C ARG A 327 -22.30 -15.99 6.11
N PRO A 328 -20.97 -16.16 6.15
CA PRO A 328 -20.08 -15.15 6.70
C PRO A 328 -20.04 -13.87 5.87
N VAL A 329 -19.92 -12.76 6.59
CA VAL A 329 -19.63 -11.43 6.05
C VAL A 329 -18.47 -10.85 6.83
N HIS A 330 -17.45 -10.33 6.14
CA HIS A 330 -16.32 -9.65 6.76
C HIS A 330 -16.13 -8.26 6.18
N GLY A 331 -15.81 -7.30 7.06
CA GLY A 331 -15.49 -5.93 6.67
C GLY A 331 -14.17 -5.45 7.26
N GLU A 332 -13.32 -4.86 6.42
CA GLU A 332 -12.10 -4.19 6.86
C GLU A 332 -12.27 -2.67 6.76
N CYS A 333 -11.82 -1.91 7.77
CA CYS A 333 -11.77 -0.44 7.78
C CYS A 333 -13.10 0.19 7.31
N GLY A 334 -13.15 0.74 6.09
CA GLY A 334 -14.39 1.26 5.49
C GLY A 334 -15.51 0.22 5.42
N GLY A 335 -15.17 -1.03 5.07
CA GLY A 335 -16.13 -2.13 5.06
C GLY A 335 -16.72 -2.41 6.44
N TYR A 336 -15.91 -2.34 7.49
CA TYR A 336 -16.35 -2.50 8.88
C TYR A 336 -17.35 -1.39 9.28
N MET A 337 -17.06 -0.13 8.90
CA MET A 337 -17.98 1.00 9.14
C MET A 337 -19.37 0.76 8.51
N VAL A 338 -19.40 0.21 7.28
CA VAL A 338 -20.66 -0.07 6.56
C VAL A 338 -21.42 -1.25 7.14
N LEU A 339 -20.75 -2.20 7.80
CA LEU A 339 -21.42 -3.27 8.54
C LEU A 339 -22.10 -2.76 9.83
N GLY A 340 -21.73 -1.58 10.32
CA GLY A 340 -22.26 -0.96 11.53
C GLY A 340 -23.72 -0.51 11.40
N GLU A 341 -24.24 0.06 12.47
CA GLU A 341 -25.59 0.67 12.51
C GLU A 341 -25.64 1.98 11.75
N SER A 342 -24.60 2.82 11.93
CA SER A 342 -24.54 4.13 11.27
C SER A 342 -23.13 4.67 11.17
N LEU A 343 -22.93 5.51 10.16
CA LEU A 343 -21.74 6.33 9.94
C LEU A 343 -22.15 7.80 10.01
N ILE A 344 -21.44 8.57 10.84
CA ILE A 344 -21.59 10.03 10.94
C ILE A 344 -20.50 10.64 10.07
N ASP A 345 -20.89 11.39 9.06
CA ASP A 345 -19.99 12.01 8.11
C ASP A 345 -19.28 13.25 8.67
N LYS A 346 -18.48 13.92 7.84
CA LYS A 346 -17.74 15.13 8.20
C LYS A 346 -18.66 16.31 8.58
N ALA A 347 -19.86 16.35 8.02
CA ALA A 347 -20.85 17.40 8.32
C ALA A 347 -21.62 17.13 9.63
N GLY A 348 -21.45 15.93 10.21
CA GLY A 348 -22.18 15.48 11.40
C GLY A 348 -23.51 14.81 11.06
N GLU A 349 -23.80 14.57 9.78
CA GLU A 349 -25.00 13.87 9.35
C GLU A 349 -24.83 12.36 9.61
N ARG A 350 -25.87 11.75 10.21
CA ARG A 350 -25.91 10.33 10.52
C ARG A 350 -26.57 9.54 9.40
N HIS A 351 -25.80 8.70 8.73
CA HIS A 351 -26.26 7.83 7.66
C HIS A 351 -26.43 6.41 8.19
N ARG A 352 -27.60 5.82 7.93
CA ARG A 352 -27.90 4.46 8.35
C ARG A 352 -27.16 3.45 7.46
N MET A 353 -26.45 2.50 8.07
CA MET A 353 -25.67 1.47 7.38
C MET A 353 -26.35 0.09 7.43
N ALA A 354 -25.60 -0.99 7.28
CA ALA A 354 -26.16 -2.34 7.24
C ALA A 354 -26.84 -2.78 8.54
N GLY A 355 -26.41 -2.27 9.70
CA GLY A 355 -26.97 -2.65 11.01
C GLY A 355 -26.72 -4.12 11.37
N LEU A 356 -25.66 -4.71 10.83
CA LEU A 356 -25.26 -6.09 11.09
C LEU A 356 -24.37 -6.19 12.33
N LEU A 357 -23.66 -5.11 12.67
CA LEU A 357 -22.85 -4.94 13.88
C LEU A 357 -23.34 -3.71 14.65
N GLY A 358 -23.24 -3.74 15.98
CA GLY A 358 -23.58 -2.62 16.87
C GLY A 358 -22.48 -1.57 16.91
N LEU A 359 -22.03 -1.12 15.74
CA LEU A 359 -20.97 -0.16 15.56
C LEU A 359 -21.53 1.16 15.05
N VAL A 360 -21.17 2.26 15.69
CA VAL A 360 -21.40 3.64 15.23
C VAL A 360 -20.06 4.32 15.09
N THR A 361 -19.76 4.82 13.88
CA THR A 361 -18.52 5.53 13.60
C THR A 361 -18.76 6.99 13.24
N SER A 362 -17.76 7.85 13.46
CA SER A 362 -17.87 9.28 13.17
C SER A 362 -16.60 9.82 12.51
N HIS A 363 -16.81 10.65 11.50
CA HIS A 363 -15.81 11.51 10.87
C HIS A 363 -15.96 13.00 11.23
N ALA A 364 -16.90 13.35 12.09
CA ALA A 364 -17.11 14.74 12.53
C ALA A 364 -15.92 15.28 13.33
N GLN A 365 -15.29 14.44 14.15
CA GLN A 365 -14.04 14.74 14.85
C GLN A 365 -12.98 13.74 14.40
N ARG A 366 -12.10 14.19 13.54
CA ARG A 366 -11.06 13.34 12.97
C ARG A 366 -9.95 13.04 13.97
N ARG A 367 -9.63 11.80 14.15
CA ARG A 367 -8.45 11.33 14.87
C ARG A 367 -7.73 10.31 14.00
N MET A 368 -6.45 10.54 13.73
CA MET A 368 -5.63 9.62 12.97
C MET A 368 -5.33 8.37 13.82
N HIS A 369 -5.65 7.20 13.26
CA HIS A 369 -5.26 5.90 13.74
C HIS A 369 -4.35 5.29 12.69
N LEU A 370 -3.09 5.08 13.05
CA LEU A 370 -2.05 4.63 12.12
C LEU A 370 -1.12 3.65 12.83
N GLY A 371 -0.79 2.55 12.17
CA GLY A 371 0.30 1.69 12.59
C GLY A 371 0.05 0.21 12.31
N TYR A 372 1.10 -0.55 12.48
CA TYR A 372 1.03 -2.01 12.40
C TYR A 372 0.25 -2.60 13.57
N ARG A 373 -0.39 -3.75 13.30
CA ARG A 373 -1.18 -4.49 14.29
C ARG A 373 -0.80 -5.97 14.27
N HIS A 374 -0.60 -6.51 15.47
CA HIS A 374 -0.69 -7.95 15.73
C HIS A 374 -2.10 -8.24 16.20
N ALA A 375 -2.76 -9.21 15.58
CA ALA A 375 -4.09 -9.64 15.99
C ALA A 375 -4.12 -11.15 16.22
N GLU A 376 -4.71 -11.57 17.33
CA GLU A 376 -5.05 -12.98 17.60
C GLU A 376 -6.56 -13.09 17.61
N LEU A 377 -7.12 -13.85 16.66
CA LEU A 377 -8.56 -13.98 16.50
C LEU A 377 -9.20 -14.65 17.71
N LEU A 378 -10.23 -14.04 18.28
CA LEU A 378 -11.09 -14.60 19.33
C LEU A 378 -12.31 -15.31 18.75
N ALA A 379 -12.73 -14.89 17.54
CA ALA A 379 -13.77 -15.52 16.75
C ALA A 379 -13.26 -15.78 15.33
N PRO A 380 -13.82 -16.75 14.59
CA PRO A 380 -13.35 -17.04 13.23
C PRO A 380 -13.77 -15.96 12.23
N ILE A 381 -12.90 -15.70 11.24
CA ILE A 381 -13.23 -14.95 10.02
C ILE A 381 -13.37 -15.98 8.88
N ALA A 382 -14.60 -16.37 8.56
CA ALA A 382 -14.87 -17.46 7.61
C ALA A 382 -14.05 -18.73 7.96
N CYS A 383 -13.13 -19.19 7.08
CA CYS A 383 -12.30 -20.36 7.38
C CYS A 383 -11.05 -20.06 8.22
N LEU A 384 -10.76 -18.81 8.55
CA LEU A 384 -9.68 -18.46 9.47
C LEU A 384 -10.15 -18.70 10.90
N ALA A 385 -9.63 -19.74 11.55
CA ALA A 385 -10.09 -20.19 12.87
C ALA A 385 -9.74 -19.20 13.99
N ALA A 386 -10.49 -19.25 15.10
CA ALA A 386 -10.08 -18.61 16.33
C ALA A 386 -8.69 -19.09 16.77
N GLY A 387 -7.87 -18.21 17.35
CA GLY A 387 -6.46 -18.45 17.68
C GLY A 387 -5.51 -18.17 16.50
N THR A 388 -6.01 -17.94 15.29
CA THR A 388 -5.15 -17.52 14.16
C THR A 388 -4.51 -16.18 14.48
N ARG A 389 -3.19 -16.09 14.28
CA ARG A 389 -2.43 -14.86 14.45
C ARG A 389 -2.19 -14.20 13.12
N LEU A 390 -2.48 -12.91 13.06
CA LEU A 390 -2.42 -12.10 11.86
C LEU A 390 -1.55 -10.88 12.09
N ARG A 391 -0.92 -10.38 11.02
CA ARG A 391 -0.30 -9.07 10.93
C ARG A 391 -1.07 -8.21 9.96
N GLY A 392 -1.34 -6.99 10.36
CA GLY A 392 -2.08 -6.04 9.55
C GLY A 392 -1.61 -4.62 9.79
N HIS A 393 -2.25 -3.70 9.10
CA HIS A 393 -2.00 -2.27 9.22
C HIS A 393 -3.32 -1.52 9.33
N GLU A 394 -3.39 -0.60 10.27
CA GLU A 394 -4.54 0.28 10.49
C GLU A 394 -4.18 1.68 10.00
N PHE A 395 -5.07 2.28 9.21
CA PHE A 395 -4.94 3.66 8.77
C PHE A 395 -6.33 4.25 8.45
N HIS A 396 -6.88 5.02 9.39
CA HIS A 396 -8.16 5.70 9.21
C HIS A 396 -8.26 6.95 10.10
N TYR A 397 -9.28 7.77 9.86
CA TYR A 397 -9.56 8.99 10.62
C TYR A 397 -10.90 8.95 11.36
N SER A 398 -11.63 7.84 11.27
CA SER A 398 -12.89 7.67 12.00
C SER A 398 -12.66 7.43 13.49
N THR A 399 -13.62 7.83 14.30
CA THR A 399 -13.69 7.48 15.73
C THR A 399 -14.87 6.55 15.96
N ILE A 400 -14.73 5.59 16.88
CA ILE A 400 -15.82 4.76 17.34
C ILE A 400 -16.62 5.57 18.37
N VAL A 401 -17.91 5.73 18.11
CA VAL A 401 -18.86 6.36 19.03
C VAL A 401 -19.51 5.33 19.92
N GLU A 402 -19.84 4.18 19.33
CA GLU A 402 -20.49 3.04 19.98
C GLU A 402 -20.03 1.74 19.36
N GLN A 403 -19.81 0.72 20.18
CA GLN A 403 -19.56 -0.65 19.77
C GLN A 403 -20.07 -1.59 20.88
N THR A 404 -21.09 -2.36 20.58
CA THR A 404 -21.81 -3.19 21.56
C THR A 404 -21.57 -4.68 21.40
N ASP A 405 -20.89 -5.11 20.33
CA ASP A 405 -20.64 -6.52 20.04
C ASP A 405 -19.37 -7.06 20.72
N ALA A 406 -19.26 -8.37 20.73
CA ALA A 406 -18.08 -9.04 21.26
C ALA A 406 -16.82 -8.73 20.40
N PRO A 407 -15.63 -8.64 21.04
CA PRO A 407 -14.38 -8.36 20.32
C PRO A 407 -14.02 -9.49 19.36
N LEU A 408 -13.62 -9.13 18.12
CA LEU A 408 -13.18 -10.08 17.10
C LEU A 408 -11.79 -10.64 17.40
N ALA A 409 -10.89 -9.81 17.90
CA ALA A 409 -9.49 -10.16 18.10
C ALA A 409 -8.92 -9.51 19.36
N ARG A 410 -7.84 -10.08 19.89
CA ARG A 410 -6.90 -9.38 20.77
C ARG A 410 -5.89 -8.66 19.88
N VAL A 411 -5.83 -7.35 19.97
CA VAL A 411 -4.99 -6.52 19.10
C VAL A 411 -3.94 -5.80 19.92
N THR A 412 -2.70 -5.85 19.43
CA THR A 412 -1.59 -5.04 19.96
C THR A 412 -0.95 -4.23 18.82
N ASP A 413 -0.32 -3.14 19.16
CA ASP A 413 0.53 -2.39 18.23
C ASP A 413 1.86 -3.14 17.97
N ALA A 414 2.73 -2.52 17.16
CA ALA A 414 4.03 -3.08 16.81
C ALA A 414 4.93 -3.33 18.02
N ASP A 415 4.79 -2.53 19.08
CA ASP A 415 5.62 -2.61 20.31
C ASP A 415 4.99 -3.50 21.39
N GLY A 416 3.87 -4.18 21.08
CA GLY A 416 3.16 -5.06 22.00
C GLY A 416 2.19 -4.32 22.94
N GLY A 417 2.05 -3.01 22.79
CA GLY A 417 1.07 -2.21 23.53
C GLY A 417 -0.36 -2.58 23.13
N SER A 418 -1.28 -2.70 24.11
CA SER A 418 -2.68 -3.01 23.86
C SER A 418 -3.36 -1.87 23.08
N VAL A 419 -4.06 -2.23 22.01
CA VAL A 419 -4.87 -1.32 21.22
C VAL A 419 -6.33 -1.46 21.64
N GLY A 420 -7.02 -0.32 21.85
CA GLY A 420 -8.44 -0.31 22.24
C GLY A 420 -9.37 -0.82 21.13
N GLU A 421 -8.93 -0.75 19.87
CA GLU A 421 -9.67 -1.25 18.72
C GLU A 421 -9.40 -2.74 18.52
N THR A 422 -10.45 -3.53 18.65
CA THR A 422 -10.37 -5.01 18.62
C THR A 422 -11.15 -5.64 17.47
N GLY A 423 -11.80 -4.82 16.64
CA GLY A 423 -12.86 -5.30 15.79
C GLY A 423 -14.05 -5.84 16.59
N SER A 424 -15.08 -6.26 15.90
CA SER A 424 -16.24 -6.89 16.53
C SER A 424 -16.83 -8.02 15.69
N HIS A 425 -17.62 -8.89 16.35
CA HIS A 425 -18.34 -9.95 15.68
C HIS A 425 -19.73 -10.17 16.26
N ARG A 426 -20.69 -10.53 15.40
CA ARG A 426 -22.05 -10.93 15.76
C ARG A 426 -22.47 -12.09 14.85
N GLY A 427 -22.54 -13.29 15.41
CA GLY A 427 -22.80 -14.49 14.60
C GLY A 427 -21.74 -14.67 13.50
N PRO A 428 -22.16 -14.79 12.22
CA PRO A 428 -21.22 -14.96 11.11
C PRO A 428 -20.66 -13.63 10.56
N VAL A 429 -21.03 -12.50 11.14
CA VAL A 429 -20.57 -11.17 10.72
C VAL A 429 -19.39 -10.75 11.55
N THR A 430 -18.32 -10.33 10.88
CA THR A 430 -17.06 -9.88 11.51
C THR A 430 -16.58 -8.59 10.89
N GLY A 431 -15.89 -7.76 11.63
CA GLY A 431 -15.28 -6.55 11.10
C GLY A 431 -14.15 -6.03 11.96
N THR A 432 -13.20 -5.32 11.33
CA THR A 432 -12.03 -4.75 12.00
C THR A 432 -11.52 -3.52 11.25
N PHE A 433 -10.85 -2.60 11.95
CA PHE A 433 -10.22 -1.45 11.28
C PHE A 433 -8.86 -1.77 10.68
N PHE A 434 -8.14 -2.76 11.16
CA PHE A 434 -6.89 -3.13 10.51
C PHE A 434 -7.14 -3.91 9.21
N HIS A 435 -6.28 -3.68 8.22
CA HIS A 435 -6.23 -4.43 6.98
C HIS A 435 -5.29 -5.62 7.13
N LEU A 436 -5.74 -6.81 6.74
CA LEU A 436 -4.91 -8.01 6.76
C LEU A 436 -3.78 -7.90 5.73
N ILE A 437 -2.54 -8.13 6.18
CA ILE A 437 -1.36 -8.24 5.30
C ILE A 437 -0.92 -9.70 5.18
N ALA A 438 -0.67 -10.36 6.30
CA ALA A 438 -0.14 -11.72 6.31
C ALA A 438 -0.53 -12.48 7.59
N PRO A 439 -0.60 -13.81 7.55
CA PRO A 439 -0.56 -14.63 8.75
C PRO A 439 0.76 -14.42 9.49
N SER A 440 0.72 -14.47 10.83
CA SER A 440 1.93 -14.51 11.65
C SER A 440 2.27 -15.96 11.95
N ALA A 441 3.53 -16.37 11.72
CA ALA A 441 3.98 -17.71 12.08
C ALA A 441 3.78 -17.95 13.58
N SER A 442 3.31 -19.13 13.95
CA SER A 442 3.19 -19.57 15.34
C SER A 442 4.60 -19.71 15.90
N GLY A 443 5.07 -18.74 16.71
CA GLY A 443 6.32 -18.94 17.42
C GLY A 443 7.32 -17.80 17.56
N SER A 444 6.99 -16.55 17.20
CA SER A 444 7.90 -15.44 17.46
C SER A 444 7.26 -14.38 18.36
N VAL A 445 7.11 -14.73 19.63
CA VAL A 445 7.07 -13.76 20.73
C VAL A 445 8.35 -14.04 21.50
N GLY A 446 9.41 -13.28 21.21
CA GLY A 446 10.63 -13.22 21.97
C GLY A 446 10.70 -11.91 22.72
#